data_b729f4b04d383482ce8cb8dcf8322b4d
#
_entry.id   b729f4b04d383482ce8cb8dcf8322b4d
#
_cell.length_a   1.000
_cell.length_b   1.000
_cell.length_c   1.000
_cell.angle_alpha   90.00
_cell.angle_beta   90.00
_cell.angle_gamma   90.00
#
_symmetry.space_group_name_H-M   'P 1'
#
loop_
_entity.id
_entity.type
_entity.pdbx_description
1 polymer ?
#
loop_
_entity_poly.entity_id
_entity_poly.type
_entity_poly.pdbx_seq_one_letter_code
_entity_poly.pdbx_strand_id
1 'polypeptide(L)'
;MSWHNKTVWITGASSGIGRAAANRWAELGARVILSSRKEESLQEVANQWTEEQRSLSLILPLDLSQAEQLPDKVAAALQWAGTIDVMVHCGGISQRSTVLETDLSVDRRVMEVDYFGTLALTKALLPHFVDRQAGQFVVVTSLMGLFSSPLRSGYCGAKHALHGFFESLRAEHHDDGIGVTMVCPGFIHTNISMNAVVGDGSQQGTMDAKTGAGLTPEVCAARMVRAVERRKPQVLVGRFEIVGAYLKRFAPGLMRRIVRKAAVT
;
A
#
# COMPACT_ATOMS: atom_id res chain seq x y z
N MET A 1 4.81 5.56 21.39
CA MET A 1 3.67 4.60 21.48
C MET A 1 4.28 3.22 21.62
N SER A 2 3.80 2.39 22.56
CA SER A 2 4.22 0.98 22.64
C SER A 2 3.39 0.16 21.66
N TRP A 3 4.04 -0.72 20.88
CA TRP A 3 3.38 -1.63 19.95
C TRP A 3 3.08 -2.99 20.55
N HIS A 4 3.59 -3.28 21.77
CA HIS A 4 3.22 -4.49 22.50
C HIS A 4 1.70 -4.55 22.69
N ASN A 5 1.12 -5.71 22.43
CA ASN A 5 -0.33 -5.99 22.45
C ASN A 5 -1.14 -5.23 21.37
N LYS A 6 -0.48 -4.63 20.36
CA LYS A 6 -1.15 -4.07 19.20
C LYS A 6 -1.08 -5.03 18.03
N THR A 7 -2.19 -5.18 17.32
CA THR A 7 -2.25 -6.01 16.11
C THR A 7 -2.22 -5.15 14.86
N VAL A 8 -1.26 -5.44 13.99
CA VAL A 8 -1.10 -4.79 12.68
C VAL A 8 -1.28 -5.83 11.58
N TRP A 9 -2.24 -5.59 10.70
CA TRP A 9 -2.48 -6.43 9.53
C TRP A 9 -1.93 -5.78 8.28
N ILE A 10 -1.12 -6.51 7.48
CA ILE A 10 -0.39 -5.94 6.34
C ILE A 10 -0.67 -6.77 5.10
N THR A 11 -1.26 -6.15 4.05
CA THR A 11 -1.31 -6.74 2.71
C THR A 11 -0.04 -6.46 1.92
N GLY A 12 0.29 -7.33 0.96
CA GLY A 12 1.55 -7.23 0.21
C GLY A 12 2.79 -7.48 1.07
N ALA A 13 2.64 -8.21 2.17
CA ALA A 13 3.70 -8.45 3.16
C ALA A 13 4.85 -9.34 2.68
N SER A 14 4.72 -10.03 1.54
CA SER A 14 5.75 -10.95 1.02
C SER A 14 6.98 -10.25 0.43
N SER A 15 6.91 -8.95 0.11
CA SER A 15 8.04 -8.26 -0.54
C SER A 15 8.03 -6.74 -0.33
N GLY A 16 9.12 -6.09 -0.71
CA GLY A 16 9.22 -4.64 -0.81
C GLY A 16 8.81 -3.90 0.46
N ILE A 17 7.99 -2.86 0.30
CA ILE A 17 7.55 -1.98 1.40
C ILE A 17 6.73 -2.76 2.44
N GLY A 18 5.83 -3.67 1.98
CA GLY A 18 4.99 -4.46 2.89
C GLY A 18 5.81 -5.40 3.78
N ARG A 19 6.83 -6.08 3.22
CA ARG A 19 7.75 -6.92 3.99
C ARG A 19 8.56 -6.08 4.99
N ALA A 20 9.13 -4.96 4.54
CA ALA A 20 9.90 -4.09 5.43
C ALA A 20 9.03 -3.49 6.55
N ALA A 21 7.77 -3.17 6.27
CA ALA A 21 6.81 -2.72 7.26
C ALA A 21 6.47 -3.83 8.27
N ALA A 22 6.25 -5.06 7.80
CA ALA A 22 5.98 -6.21 8.66
C ALA A 22 7.17 -6.48 9.61
N ASN A 23 8.39 -6.51 9.08
CA ASN A 23 9.59 -6.66 9.88
C ASN A 23 9.68 -5.56 10.95
N ARG A 24 9.44 -4.30 10.56
CA ARG A 24 9.54 -3.17 11.48
C ARG A 24 8.53 -3.25 12.61
N TRP A 25 7.26 -3.63 12.36
CA TRP A 25 6.29 -3.79 13.44
C TRP A 25 6.55 -5.02 14.31
N ALA A 26 7.07 -6.12 13.75
CA ALA A 26 7.50 -7.28 14.52
C ALA A 26 8.67 -6.93 15.46
N GLU A 27 9.67 -6.16 14.99
CA GLU A 27 10.78 -5.63 15.83
C GLU A 27 10.29 -4.74 16.99
N LEU A 28 9.16 -4.05 16.80
CA LEU A 28 8.55 -3.20 17.82
C LEU A 28 7.64 -3.97 18.80
N GLY A 29 7.55 -5.29 18.65
CA GLY A 29 6.78 -6.18 19.53
C GLY A 29 5.27 -6.22 19.22
N ALA A 30 4.86 -5.79 18.02
CA ALA A 30 3.47 -5.92 17.60
C ALA A 30 3.12 -7.36 17.22
N ARG A 31 1.84 -7.71 17.38
CA ARG A 31 1.26 -8.87 16.70
C ARG A 31 1.06 -8.53 15.23
N VAL A 32 1.51 -9.39 14.32
CA VAL A 32 1.52 -9.07 12.88
C VAL A 32 0.77 -10.11 12.07
N ILE A 33 -0.24 -9.68 11.29
CA ILE A 33 -0.89 -10.52 10.30
C ILE A 33 -0.28 -10.22 8.93
N LEU A 34 0.31 -11.25 8.33
CA LEU A 34 0.99 -11.21 7.04
C LEU A 34 0.06 -11.70 5.94
N SER A 35 -0.24 -10.87 4.94
CA SER A 35 -1.08 -11.26 3.82
C SER A 35 -0.47 -10.94 2.47
N SER A 36 -0.51 -11.92 1.59
CA SER A 36 -0.26 -11.85 0.14
C SER A 36 -0.86 -13.10 -0.52
N ARG A 37 -0.75 -13.21 -1.84
CA ARG A 37 -1.33 -14.35 -2.58
C ARG A 37 -0.65 -15.70 -2.29
N LYS A 38 0.70 -15.70 -2.13
CA LYS A 38 1.52 -16.91 -1.97
C LYS A 38 1.89 -17.09 -0.51
N GLU A 39 1.42 -18.17 0.09
CA GLU A 39 1.69 -18.52 1.49
C GLU A 39 3.18 -18.77 1.73
N GLU A 40 3.85 -19.46 0.79
CA GLU A 40 5.27 -19.79 0.90
C GLU A 40 6.12 -18.54 1.04
N SER A 41 5.79 -17.48 0.25
CA SER A 41 6.52 -16.21 0.32
C SER A 41 6.29 -15.46 1.65
N LEU A 42 5.15 -15.63 2.30
CA LEU A 42 4.89 -15.10 3.63
C LEU A 42 5.66 -15.90 4.70
N GLN A 43 5.70 -17.22 4.53
CA GLN A 43 6.47 -18.11 5.41
C GLN A 43 7.97 -17.78 5.37
N GLU A 44 8.52 -17.48 4.17
CA GLU A 44 9.90 -17.03 4.00
C GLU A 44 10.21 -15.76 4.80
N VAL A 45 9.25 -14.83 4.88
CA VAL A 45 9.39 -13.62 5.71
C VAL A 45 9.39 -13.98 7.19
N ALA A 46 8.40 -14.76 7.64
CA ALA A 46 8.29 -15.16 9.04
C ALA A 46 9.48 -16.01 9.52
N ASN A 47 10.05 -16.84 8.64
CA ASN A 47 11.23 -17.67 8.97
C ASN A 47 12.50 -16.84 9.30
N GLN A 48 12.55 -15.58 8.89
CA GLN A 48 13.64 -14.67 9.25
C GLN A 48 13.46 -14.04 10.63
N TRP A 49 12.32 -14.23 11.27
CA TRP A 49 11.97 -13.65 12.56
C TRP A 49 12.43 -14.56 13.72
N THR A 50 12.57 -13.96 14.90
CA THR A 50 12.81 -14.73 16.13
C THR A 50 11.60 -15.62 16.46
N GLU A 51 11.79 -16.60 17.34
CA GLU A 51 10.70 -17.46 17.79
C GLU A 51 9.57 -16.66 18.44
N GLU A 52 9.93 -15.68 19.27
CA GLU A 52 8.97 -14.76 19.89
C GLU A 52 8.15 -13.98 18.83
N GLN A 53 8.80 -13.38 17.83
CA GLN A 53 8.10 -12.67 16.76
C GLN A 53 7.19 -13.58 15.95
N ARG A 54 7.62 -14.82 15.66
CA ARG A 54 6.78 -15.81 14.97
C ARG A 54 5.56 -16.21 15.78
N SER A 55 5.72 -16.40 17.11
CA SER A 55 4.57 -16.73 17.97
C SER A 55 3.51 -15.64 18.05
N LEU A 56 3.90 -14.40 17.74
CA LEU A 56 3.02 -13.23 17.64
C LEU A 56 2.54 -12.94 16.20
N SER A 57 2.66 -13.90 15.28
CA SER A 57 2.28 -13.68 13.89
C SER A 57 1.25 -14.67 13.37
N LEU A 58 0.48 -14.20 12.37
CA LEU A 58 -0.43 -15.03 11.58
C LEU A 58 -0.09 -14.87 10.10
N ILE A 59 0.09 -16.00 9.41
CA ILE A 59 0.12 -16.03 7.95
C ILE A 59 -1.31 -16.25 7.47
N LEU A 60 -1.83 -15.26 6.70
CA LEU A 60 -3.19 -15.26 6.19
C LEU A 60 -3.18 -14.92 4.70
N PRO A 61 -3.07 -15.91 3.82
CA PRO A 61 -3.08 -15.69 2.38
C PRO A 61 -4.40 -15.09 1.90
N LEU A 62 -4.30 -14.08 1.01
CA LEU A 62 -5.45 -13.49 0.33
C LEU A 62 -5.06 -12.95 -1.05
N ASP A 63 -6.03 -12.87 -1.95
CA ASP A 63 -5.93 -12.21 -3.23
C ASP A 63 -6.89 -11.02 -3.28
N LEU A 64 -6.34 -9.82 -3.48
CA LEU A 64 -7.13 -8.58 -3.57
C LEU A 64 -8.06 -8.54 -4.79
N SER A 65 -7.83 -9.39 -5.81
CA SER A 65 -8.72 -9.52 -6.95
C SER A 65 -9.95 -10.40 -6.69
N GLN A 66 -10.04 -11.03 -5.51
CA GLN A 66 -11.13 -11.91 -5.10
C GLN A 66 -11.96 -11.21 -3.99
N ALA A 67 -12.58 -10.09 -4.33
CA ALA A 67 -13.25 -9.21 -3.37
C ALA A 67 -14.31 -9.92 -2.50
N GLU A 68 -14.99 -10.91 -3.05
CA GLU A 68 -16.01 -11.72 -2.40
C GLU A 68 -15.47 -12.62 -1.27
N GLN A 69 -14.17 -12.95 -1.28
CA GLN A 69 -13.52 -13.77 -0.25
C GLN A 69 -12.97 -12.95 0.92
N LEU A 70 -12.84 -11.63 0.76
CA LEU A 70 -12.18 -10.79 1.75
C LEU A 70 -12.93 -10.67 3.09
N PRO A 71 -14.27 -10.68 3.14
CA PRO A 71 -15.00 -10.74 4.42
C PRO A 71 -14.62 -11.95 5.28
N ASP A 72 -14.46 -13.14 4.69
CA ASP A 72 -14.05 -14.36 5.41
C ASP A 72 -12.60 -14.22 5.93
N LYS A 73 -11.73 -13.55 5.19
CA LYS A 73 -10.37 -13.26 5.66
C LYS A 73 -10.37 -12.30 6.85
N VAL A 74 -11.27 -11.31 6.85
CA VAL A 74 -11.45 -10.42 8.01
C VAL A 74 -11.94 -11.21 9.22
N ALA A 75 -12.93 -12.09 9.06
CA ALA A 75 -13.42 -12.93 10.14
C ALA A 75 -12.30 -13.82 10.73
N ALA A 76 -11.50 -14.47 9.89
CA ALA A 76 -10.36 -15.28 10.32
C ALA A 76 -9.28 -14.45 11.05
N ALA A 77 -8.97 -13.24 10.54
CA ALA A 77 -8.04 -12.33 11.18
C ALA A 77 -8.52 -11.90 12.57
N LEU A 78 -9.80 -11.55 12.72
CA LEU A 78 -10.40 -11.17 13.99
C LEU A 78 -10.51 -12.34 14.96
N GLN A 79 -10.80 -13.54 14.47
CA GLN A 79 -10.82 -14.76 15.29
C GLN A 79 -9.46 -15.02 15.96
N TRP A 80 -8.37 -14.84 15.21
CA TRP A 80 -7.03 -15.01 15.75
C TRP A 80 -6.59 -13.85 16.64
N ALA A 81 -6.86 -12.61 16.20
CA ALA A 81 -6.35 -11.41 16.85
C ALA A 81 -7.19 -10.98 18.08
N GLY A 82 -8.50 -11.25 18.08
CA GLY A 82 -9.47 -10.59 18.93
C GLY A 82 -9.70 -9.14 18.53
N THR A 83 -8.63 -8.40 18.33
CA THR A 83 -8.68 -6.99 17.88
C THR A 83 -7.59 -6.69 16.85
N ILE A 84 -7.93 -5.86 15.85
CA ILE A 84 -6.99 -5.28 14.90
C ILE A 84 -6.91 -3.79 15.19
N ASP A 85 -5.70 -3.24 15.37
CA ASP A 85 -5.49 -1.82 15.67
C ASP A 85 -5.12 -1.03 14.42
N VAL A 86 -4.35 -1.65 13.50
CA VAL A 86 -3.89 -1.01 12.27
C VAL A 86 -4.06 -1.96 11.09
N MET A 87 -4.70 -1.47 10.02
CA MET A 87 -4.74 -2.14 8.72
C MET A 87 -3.83 -1.41 7.73
N VAL A 88 -2.82 -2.09 7.19
CA VAL A 88 -1.86 -1.55 6.22
C VAL A 88 -2.15 -2.12 4.84
N HIS A 89 -2.75 -1.32 3.99
CA HIS A 89 -2.95 -1.61 2.58
C HIS A 89 -1.67 -1.31 1.80
N CYS A 90 -0.85 -2.33 1.56
CA CYS A 90 0.41 -2.24 0.82
C CYS A 90 0.45 -3.16 -0.41
N GLY A 91 -0.55 -4.02 -0.58
CA GLY A 91 -0.72 -4.84 -1.78
C GLY A 91 -1.10 -3.98 -2.99
N GLY A 92 -0.56 -4.32 -4.16
CA GLY A 92 -0.87 -3.63 -5.41
C GLY A 92 0.05 -4.06 -6.54
N ILE A 93 -0.33 -3.68 -7.76
CA ILE A 93 0.43 -3.91 -8.99
C ILE A 93 0.66 -2.57 -9.70
N SER A 94 1.61 -2.52 -10.63
CA SER A 94 1.88 -1.33 -11.43
C SER A 94 1.73 -1.63 -12.91
N GLN A 95 1.70 -0.59 -13.75
CA GLN A 95 1.59 -0.66 -15.20
C GLN A 95 2.77 0.04 -15.87
N ARG A 96 3.16 -0.46 -17.06
CA ARG A 96 4.19 0.14 -17.92
C ARG A 96 3.79 0.00 -19.38
N SER A 97 2.90 0.88 -19.84
CA SER A 97 2.50 0.99 -21.26
C SER A 97 1.86 2.34 -21.52
N THR A 98 1.84 2.77 -22.77
CA THR A 98 1.11 3.99 -23.17
C THR A 98 -0.40 3.76 -23.10
N VAL A 99 -1.18 4.84 -23.02
CA VAL A 99 -2.66 4.73 -23.05
C VAL A 99 -3.14 4.04 -24.32
N LEU A 100 -2.47 4.29 -25.45
CA LEU A 100 -2.85 3.70 -26.75
C LEU A 100 -2.61 2.18 -26.80
N GLU A 101 -1.54 1.70 -26.15
CA GLU A 101 -1.10 0.30 -26.19
C GLU A 101 -1.67 -0.53 -25.05
N THR A 102 -2.38 0.08 -24.12
CA THR A 102 -2.93 -0.62 -22.95
C THR A 102 -4.32 -1.15 -23.26
N ASP A 103 -4.47 -2.47 -23.19
CA ASP A 103 -5.78 -3.10 -23.24
C ASP A 103 -6.62 -2.72 -22.03
N LEU A 104 -7.91 -2.46 -22.24
CA LEU A 104 -8.83 -2.10 -21.15
C LEU A 104 -8.91 -3.17 -20.05
N SER A 105 -8.64 -4.43 -20.37
CA SER A 105 -8.52 -5.52 -19.39
C SER A 105 -7.39 -5.31 -18.40
N VAL A 106 -6.29 -4.70 -18.82
CA VAL A 106 -5.15 -4.34 -17.96
C VAL A 106 -5.55 -3.22 -16.99
N ASP A 107 -6.20 -2.16 -17.50
CA ASP A 107 -6.72 -1.08 -16.64
C ASP A 107 -7.70 -1.63 -15.59
N ARG A 108 -8.63 -2.51 -16.00
CA ARG A 108 -9.57 -3.17 -15.09
C ARG A 108 -8.83 -4.00 -14.03
N ARG A 109 -7.82 -4.79 -14.42
CA ARG A 109 -7.03 -5.59 -13.49
C ARG A 109 -6.29 -4.72 -12.47
N VAL A 110 -5.70 -3.60 -12.90
CA VAL A 110 -5.03 -2.65 -12.01
C VAL A 110 -6.04 -2.04 -11.03
N MET A 111 -7.20 -1.61 -11.51
CA MET A 111 -8.27 -1.07 -10.65
C MET A 111 -8.80 -2.13 -9.69
N GLU A 112 -8.99 -3.37 -10.14
CA GLU A 112 -9.49 -4.46 -9.29
C GLU A 112 -8.55 -4.72 -8.11
N VAL A 113 -7.25 -4.90 -8.37
CA VAL A 113 -6.28 -5.21 -7.33
C VAL A 113 -5.99 -4.00 -6.43
N ASP A 114 -5.69 -2.83 -7.02
CA ASP A 114 -5.18 -1.68 -6.26
C ASP A 114 -6.29 -0.90 -5.57
N TYR A 115 -7.49 -0.84 -6.16
CA TYR A 115 -8.61 -0.03 -5.66
C TYR A 115 -9.72 -0.91 -5.08
N PHE A 116 -10.41 -1.73 -5.87
CA PHE A 116 -11.57 -2.46 -5.40
C PHE A 116 -11.25 -3.49 -4.32
N GLY A 117 -10.16 -4.24 -4.44
CA GLY A 117 -9.70 -5.16 -3.40
C GLY A 117 -9.34 -4.44 -2.10
N THR A 118 -8.68 -3.28 -2.19
CA THR A 118 -8.39 -2.42 -1.04
C THR A 118 -9.69 -1.93 -0.37
N LEU A 119 -10.68 -1.50 -1.16
CA LEU A 119 -11.98 -1.05 -0.65
C LEU A 119 -12.75 -2.18 0.01
N ALA A 120 -12.82 -3.35 -0.64
CA ALA A 120 -13.55 -4.51 -0.12
C ALA A 120 -13.02 -4.91 1.26
N LEU A 121 -11.69 -5.01 1.41
CA LEU A 121 -11.06 -5.32 2.69
C LEU A 121 -11.29 -4.21 3.73
N THR A 122 -11.22 -2.94 3.32
CA THR A 122 -11.53 -1.80 4.20
C THR A 122 -12.97 -1.85 4.70
N LYS A 123 -13.94 -2.03 3.79
CA LYS A 123 -15.37 -2.07 4.15
C LYS A 123 -15.72 -3.25 5.04
N ALA A 124 -15.07 -4.40 4.84
CA ALA A 124 -15.27 -5.57 5.68
C ALA A 124 -14.72 -5.38 7.11
N LEU A 125 -13.61 -4.63 7.26
CA LEU A 125 -12.97 -4.39 8.57
C LEU A 125 -13.52 -3.13 9.27
N LEU A 126 -14.06 -2.16 8.54
CA LEU A 126 -14.51 -0.87 9.08
C LEU A 126 -15.52 -0.99 10.23
N PRO A 127 -16.53 -1.88 10.20
CA PRO A 127 -17.44 -2.06 11.32
C PRO A 127 -16.73 -2.37 12.64
N HIS A 128 -15.69 -3.23 12.61
CA HIS A 128 -14.90 -3.54 13.80
C HIS A 128 -14.20 -2.30 14.39
N PHE A 129 -13.73 -1.38 13.56
CA PHE A 129 -13.11 -0.13 14.02
C PHE A 129 -14.15 0.85 14.56
N VAL A 130 -15.33 0.94 13.93
CA VAL A 130 -16.45 1.78 14.37
C VAL A 130 -16.97 1.31 15.72
N ASP A 131 -17.25 0.02 15.88
CA ASP A 131 -17.75 -0.55 17.15
C ASP A 131 -16.77 -0.33 18.31
N ARG A 132 -15.46 -0.33 18.02
CA ARG A 132 -14.42 -0.08 19.02
C ARG A 132 -14.13 1.39 19.27
N GLN A 133 -14.64 2.29 18.44
CA GLN A 133 -14.27 3.72 18.42
C GLN A 133 -12.74 3.90 18.36
N ALA A 134 -12.06 2.99 17.66
CA ALA A 134 -10.61 2.98 17.55
C ALA A 134 -10.13 2.11 16.38
N GLY A 135 -9.24 2.64 15.57
CA GLY A 135 -8.57 1.94 14.47
C GLY A 135 -7.78 2.90 13.60
N GLN A 136 -6.91 2.34 12.77
CA GLN A 136 -6.17 3.16 11.81
C GLN A 136 -5.97 2.40 10.50
N PHE A 137 -6.38 3.01 9.40
CA PHE A 137 -6.02 2.57 8.06
C PHE A 137 -4.75 3.28 7.61
N VAL A 138 -3.80 2.50 7.10
CA VAL A 138 -2.57 2.98 6.46
C VAL A 138 -2.61 2.55 5.01
N VAL A 139 -2.57 3.50 4.09
CA VAL A 139 -2.75 3.22 2.67
C VAL A 139 -1.50 3.62 1.91
N VAL A 140 -0.80 2.62 1.40
CA VAL A 140 0.37 2.84 0.54
C VAL A 140 -0.12 3.16 -0.87
N THR A 141 -0.21 4.47 -1.14
CA THR A 141 -0.52 4.99 -2.46
C THR A 141 0.73 5.15 -3.30
N SER A 142 1.00 6.32 -3.78
CA SER A 142 2.23 6.72 -4.50
C SER A 142 2.22 8.24 -4.66
N LEU A 143 3.35 8.84 -4.98
CA LEU A 143 3.36 10.18 -5.58
C LEU A 143 2.51 10.22 -6.86
N MET A 144 2.35 9.07 -7.54
CA MET A 144 1.46 8.93 -8.70
C MET A 144 -0.04 8.99 -8.35
N GLY A 145 -0.41 9.02 -7.09
CA GLY A 145 -1.75 9.37 -6.61
C GLY A 145 -1.97 10.87 -6.43
N LEU A 146 -0.90 11.68 -6.55
CA LEU A 146 -0.95 13.14 -6.42
C LEU A 146 -0.69 13.86 -7.75
N PHE A 147 0.08 13.24 -8.64
CA PHE A 147 0.30 13.67 -10.01
C PHE A 147 0.59 12.45 -10.89
N SER A 148 0.30 12.56 -12.18
CA SER A 148 0.45 11.45 -13.12
C SER A 148 1.76 11.54 -13.89
N SER A 149 2.20 10.41 -14.46
CA SER A 149 3.35 10.30 -15.36
C SER A 149 3.01 9.44 -16.57
N PRO A 150 3.74 9.55 -17.69
CA PRO A 150 3.59 8.63 -18.82
C PRO A 150 3.74 7.16 -18.40
N LEU A 151 3.23 6.25 -19.19
CA LEU A 151 3.30 4.78 -19.06
C LEU A 151 2.61 4.18 -17.83
N ARG A 152 1.83 4.96 -17.07
CA ARG A 152 1.23 4.52 -15.79
C ARG A 152 -0.22 5.01 -15.63
N SER A 153 -0.98 5.12 -16.73
CA SER A 153 -2.34 5.71 -16.70
C SER A 153 -3.28 4.99 -15.74
N GLY A 154 -3.45 3.68 -15.87
CA GLY A 154 -4.31 2.88 -14.99
C GLY A 154 -3.82 2.89 -13.55
N TYR A 155 -2.52 2.75 -13.33
CA TYR A 155 -1.91 2.84 -12.00
C TYR A 155 -2.13 4.22 -11.34
N CYS A 156 -1.90 5.30 -12.07
CA CYS A 156 -2.18 6.65 -11.57
C CYS A 156 -3.66 6.82 -11.25
N GLY A 157 -4.56 6.31 -12.11
CA GLY A 157 -6.00 6.31 -11.87
C GLY A 157 -6.38 5.64 -10.57
N ALA A 158 -5.91 4.41 -10.35
CA ALA A 158 -6.16 3.64 -9.13
C ALA A 158 -5.63 4.36 -7.87
N LYS A 159 -4.39 4.88 -7.94
CA LYS A 159 -3.79 5.58 -6.80
C LYS A 159 -4.45 6.93 -6.48
N HIS A 160 -4.98 7.66 -7.48
CA HIS A 160 -5.82 8.85 -7.25
C HIS A 160 -7.17 8.48 -6.64
N ALA A 161 -7.81 7.41 -7.11
CA ALA A 161 -9.08 6.93 -6.58
C ALA A 161 -8.99 6.58 -5.09
N LEU A 162 -7.88 5.95 -4.65
CA LEU A 162 -7.62 5.69 -3.22
C LEU A 162 -7.60 6.99 -2.40
N HIS A 163 -7.00 8.07 -2.90
CA HIS A 163 -7.02 9.35 -2.19
C HIS A 163 -8.45 9.84 -1.97
N GLY A 164 -9.29 9.86 -3.01
CA GLY A 164 -10.68 10.28 -2.87
C GLY A 164 -11.45 9.45 -1.85
N PHE A 165 -11.34 8.11 -1.92
CA PHE A 165 -12.05 7.22 -1.01
C PHE A 165 -11.61 7.39 0.45
N PHE A 166 -10.30 7.35 0.72
CA PHE A 166 -9.80 7.38 2.10
C PHE A 166 -9.84 8.77 2.73
N GLU A 167 -9.85 9.83 1.95
CA GLU A 167 -10.12 11.19 2.43
C GLU A 167 -11.58 11.34 2.86
N SER A 168 -12.52 10.78 2.10
CA SER A 168 -13.95 10.71 2.47
C SER A 168 -14.15 9.87 3.74
N LEU A 169 -13.59 8.65 3.78
CA LEU A 169 -13.67 7.78 4.97
C LEU A 169 -13.14 8.47 6.23
N ARG A 170 -12.01 9.19 6.12
CA ARG A 170 -11.46 9.97 7.25
C ARG A 170 -12.41 11.05 7.74
N ALA A 171 -13.11 11.72 6.83
CA ALA A 171 -14.06 12.76 7.16
C ALA A 171 -15.34 12.19 7.80
N GLU A 172 -15.87 11.12 7.22
CA GLU A 172 -17.10 10.43 7.67
C GLU A 172 -16.95 9.83 9.08
N HIS A 173 -15.77 9.27 9.39
CA HIS A 173 -15.49 8.55 10.64
C HIS A 173 -14.52 9.29 11.58
N HIS A 174 -14.52 10.63 11.49
CA HIS A 174 -13.67 11.45 12.36
C HIS A 174 -13.99 11.25 13.85
N ASP A 175 -15.27 11.26 14.18
CA ASP A 175 -15.76 11.16 15.56
C ASP A 175 -15.75 9.72 16.09
N ASP A 176 -15.61 8.72 15.21
CA ASP A 176 -15.45 7.30 15.56
C ASP A 176 -14.02 6.93 15.97
N GLY A 177 -13.11 7.91 16.10
CA GLY A 177 -11.73 7.68 16.49
C GLY A 177 -10.87 6.96 15.43
N ILE A 178 -11.38 6.83 14.19
CA ILE A 178 -10.69 6.14 13.09
C ILE A 178 -9.69 7.05 12.41
N GLY A 179 -8.43 6.62 12.40
CA GLY A 179 -7.35 7.33 11.70
C GLY A 179 -7.15 6.82 10.28
N VAL A 180 -6.72 7.72 9.37
CA VAL A 180 -6.24 7.35 8.03
C VAL A 180 -4.92 8.03 7.77
N THR A 181 -3.90 7.23 7.44
CA THR A 181 -2.57 7.71 7.04
C THR A 181 -2.28 7.31 5.59
N MET A 182 -2.23 8.28 4.69
CA MET A 182 -1.83 8.06 3.29
C MET A 182 -0.30 8.11 3.19
N VAL A 183 0.32 7.00 2.81
CA VAL A 183 1.75 6.94 2.53
C VAL A 183 1.94 7.07 1.03
N CYS A 184 2.66 8.10 0.58
CA CYS A 184 2.87 8.40 -0.83
C CYS A 184 4.36 8.21 -1.19
N PRO A 185 4.81 6.98 -1.51
CA PRO A 185 6.18 6.74 -1.93
C PRO A 185 6.47 7.34 -3.32
N GLY A 186 7.69 7.83 -3.49
CA GLY A 186 8.31 8.07 -4.78
C GLY A 186 9.00 6.81 -5.29
N PHE A 187 10.29 6.91 -5.63
CA PHE A 187 11.07 5.76 -6.06
C PHE A 187 11.61 4.99 -4.85
N ILE A 188 11.11 3.76 -4.66
CA ILE A 188 11.56 2.82 -3.65
C ILE A 188 12.09 1.56 -4.35
N HIS A 189 13.27 1.09 -3.97
CA HIS A 189 13.92 -0.09 -4.53
C HIS A 189 13.14 -1.36 -4.19
N THR A 190 12.20 -1.72 -5.03
CA THR A 190 11.33 -2.91 -4.90
C THR A 190 11.09 -3.54 -6.25
N ASN A 191 10.58 -4.75 -6.28
CA ASN A 191 10.26 -5.46 -7.51
C ASN A 191 8.97 -4.96 -8.20
N ILE A 192 8.41 -3.81 -7.77
CA ILE A 192 7.15 -3.28 -8.33
C ILE A 192 7.24 -3.00 -9.83
N SER A 193 8.39 -2.57 -10.34
CA SER A 193 8.59 -2.35 -11.77
C SER A 193 8.79 -3.65 -12.53
N MET A 194 9.57 -4.58 -11.99
CA MET A 194 9.74 -5.91 -12.60
C MET A 194 8.42 -6.67 -12.72
N ASN A 195 7.55 -6.53 -11.70
CA ASN A 195 6.24 -7.19 -11.63
C ASN A 195 5.13 -6.34 -12.27
N ALA A 196 5.45 -5.19 -12.86
CA ALA A 196 4.47 -4.34 -13.53
C ALA A 196 3.87 -5.07 -14.74
N VAL A 197 2.59 -4.82 -15.02
CA VAL A 197 1.94 -5.31 -16.23
C VAL A 197 2.18 -4.34 -17.40
N VAL A 198 2.42 -4.87 -18.58
CA VAL A 198 2.49 -4.08 -19.82
C VAL A 198 1.15 -4.09 -20.56
N GLY A 199 1.09 -3.54 -21.76
CA GLY A 199 -0.16 -3.26 -22.47
C GLY A 199 -1.06 -4.47 -22.74
N ASP A 200 -0.49 -5.64 -22.97
CA ASP A 200 -1.17 -6.92 -23.19
C ASP A 200 -1.42 -7.75 -21.91
N GLY A 201 -1.07 -7.18 -20.73
CA GLY A 201 -1.21 -7.86 -19.44
C GLY A 201 -0.06 -8.78 -19.06
N SER A 202 0.95 -8.97 -19.90
CA SER A 202 2.18 -9.69 -19.56
C SER A 202 3.04 -8.88 -18.57
N GLN A 203 4.03 -9.54 -17.97
CA GLN A 203 4.91 -8.91 -16.99
C GLN A 203 6.07 -8.17 -17.67
N GLN A 204 6.43 -6.98 -17.18
CA GLN A 204 7.56 -6.20 -17.71
C GLN A 204 8.90 -6.91 -17.59
N GLY A 205 9.16 -7.61 -16.48
CA GLY A 205 10.38 -8.40 -16.27
C GLY A 205 11.68 -7.61 -16.07
N THR A 206 11.65 -6.27 -16.18
CA THR A 206 12.83 -5.40 -16.04
C THR A 206 12.67 -4.37 -14.94
N MET A 207 13.79 -4.00 -14.31
CA MET A 207 13.83 -2.97 -13.27
C MET A 207 13.95 -1.58 -13.91
N ASP A 208 13.02 -0.67 -13.59
CA ASP A 208 13.18 0.75 -13.97
C ASP A 208 14.42 1.33 -13.27
N ALA A 209 15.26 2.05 -14.00
CA ALA A 209 16.50 2.63 -13.47
C ALA A 209 16.26 3.53 -12.24
N LYS A 210 15.21 4.35 -12.27
CA LYS A 210 14.86 5.23 -11.12
C LYS A 210 14.35 4.44 -9.93
N THR A 211 13.59 3.37 -10.15
CA THR A 211 13.13 2.47 -9.07
C THR A 211 14.31 1.74 -8.45
N GLY A 212 15.26 1.24 -9.27
CA GLY A 212 16.47 0.60 -8.80
C GLY A 212 17.39 1.53 -7.97
N ALA A 213 17.45 2.82 -8.31
CA ALA A 213 18.20 3.83 -7.56
C ALA A 213 17.42 4.48 -6.41
N GLY A 214 16.19 4.01 -6.11
CA GLY A 214 15.29 4.57 -5.11
C GLY A 214 15.79 4.44 -3.68
N LEU A 215 14.98 4.94 -2.74
CA LEU A 215 15.16 4.68 -1.31
C LEU A 215 14.93 3.20 -1.01
N THR A 216 15.50 2.69 0.09
CA THR A 216 15.24 1.30 0.49
C THR A 216 13.83 1.14 1.09
N PRO A 217 13.23 -0.05 1.01
CA PRO A 217 11.95 -0.35 1.65
C PRO A 217 11.94 -0.07 3.15
N GLU A 218 13.07 -0.32 3.84
CA GLU A 218 13.23 -0.11 5.28
C GLU A 218 13.09 1.37 5.66
N VAL A 219 13.68 2.27 4.85
CA VAL A 219 13.52 3.73 5.04
C VAL A 219 12.05 4.13 4.87
N CYS A 220 11.35 3.55 3.89
CA CYS A 220 9.93 3.80 3.70
C CYS A 220 9.11 3.30 4.88
N ALA A 221 9.34 2.07 5.34
CA ALA A 221 8.68 1.46 6.49
C ALA A 221 8.89 2.26 7.78
N ALA A 222 10.13 2.70 8.06
CA ALA A 222 10.42 3.51 9.23
C ALA A 222 9.68 4.86 9.23
N ARG A 223 9.57 5.52 8.05
CA ARG A 223 8.79 6.76 7.91
C ARG A 223 7.29 6.52 8.03
N MET A 224 6.80 5.38 7.51
CA MET A 224 5.40 4.94 7.64
C MET A 224 5.05 4.74 9.12
N VAL A 225 5.78 3.92 9.87
CA VAL A 225 5.54 3.67 11.30
C VAL A 225 5.51 4.97 12.08
N ARG A 226 6.49 5.87 11.88
CA ARG A 226 6.52 7.19 12.55
C ARG A 226 5.31 8.07 12.18
N ALA A 227 4.81 7.98 10.95
CA ALA A 227 3.61 8.72 10.53
C ALA A 227 2.35 8.17 11.22
N VAL A 228 2.25 6.84 11.34
CA VAL A 228 1.16 6.13 12.04
C VAL A 228 1.14 6.51 13.53
N GLU A 229 2.28 6.44 14.21
CA GLU A 229 2.41 6.84 15.62
C GLU A 229 1.96 8.29 15.89
N ARG A 230 2.19 9.17 14.92
CA ARG A 230 1.81 10.59 14.99
C ARG A 230 0.42 10.88 14.40
N ARG A 231 -0.30 9.86 13.97
CA ARG A 231 -1.60 9.97 13.27
C ARG A 231 -1.57 11.01 12.13
N LYS A 232 -0.46 11.08 11.39
CA LYS A 232 -0.34 12.01 10.27
C LYS A 232 -1.32 11.62 9.16
N PRO A 233 -2.09 12.57 8.62
CA PRO A 233 -3.04 12.26 7.54
C PRO A 233 -2.34 11.84 6.25
N GLN A 234 -1.12 12.33 6.01
CA GLN A 234 -0.33 12.02 4.81
C GLN A 234 1.16 12.14 5.09
N VAL A 235 1.96 11.28 4.44
CA VAL A 235 3.42 11.36 4.42
C VAL A 235 3.95 11.08 3.02
N LEU A 236 4.78 12.00 2.51
CA LEU A 236 5.52 11.82 1.26
C LEU A 236 6.86 11.16 1.58
N VAL A 237 7.17 10.07 0.88
CA VAL A 237 8.42 9.32 1.10
C VAL A 237 9.21 9.27 -0.20
N GLY A 238 10.24 10.06 -0.30
CA GLY A 238 11.06 10.15 -1.51
C GLY A 238 12.26 11.07 -1.28
N ARG A 239 12.92 11.39 -2.39
CA ARG A 239 13.99 12.38 -2.48
C ARG A 239 13.46 13.64 -3.18
N PHE A 240 14.09 14.04 -4.27
CA PHE A 240 13.73 15.24 -5.03
C PHE A 240 12.34 15.12 -5.72
N GLU A 241 11.91 13.93 -6.09
CA GLU A 241 10.64 13.69 -6.78
C GLU A 241 9.39 14.13 -5.98
N ILE A 242 9.52 14.29 -4.66
CA ILE A 242 8.47 14.86 -3.80
C ILE A 242 8.05 16.26 -4.27
N VAL A 243 8.97 17.04 -4.81
CA VAL A 243 8.71 18.39 -5.32
C VAL A 243 7.62 18.39 -6.38
N GLY A 244 7.48 17.29 -7.13
CA GLY A 244 6.41 17.11 -8.12
C GLY A 244 5.01 17.25 -7.56
N ALA A 245 4.77 16.80 -6.33
CA ALA A 245 3.47 16.94 -5.67
C ALA A 245 3.12 18.41 -5.39
N TYR A 246 4.09 19.18 -4.92
CA TYR A 246 3.92 20.62 -4.69
C TYR A 246 3.80 21.41 -6.00
N LEU A 247 4.62 21.09 -7.02
CA LEU A 247 4.51 21.71 -8.34
C LEU A 247 3.13 21.45 -8.97
N LYS A 248 2.60 20.24 -8.85
CA LYS A 248 1.25 19.93 -9.35
C LYS A 248 0.18 20.80 -8.66
N ARG A 249 0.32 21.07 -7.37
CA ARG A 249 -0.64 21.84 -6.58
C ARG A 249 -0.56 23.35 -6.87
N PHE A 250 0.67 23.93 -6.92
CA PHE A 250 0.88 25.37 -6.95
C PHE A 250 1.30 25.91 -8.31
N ALA A 251 1.88 25.08 -9.18
CA ALA A 251 2.34 25.47 -10.52
C ALA A 251 2.00 24.39 -11.58
N PRO A 252 0.69 24.08 -11.80
CA PRO A 252 0.27 22.97 -12.65
C PRO A 252 0.73 23.12 -14.12
N GLY A 253 0.86 24.36 -14.60
CA GLY A 253 1.38 24.64 -15.95
C GLY A 253 2.84 24.23 -16.12
N LEU A 254 3.68 24.49 -15.13
CA LEU A 254 5.08 24.06 -15.11
C LEU A 254 5.17 22.53 -15.00
N MET A 255 4.37 21.93 -14.10
CA MET A 255 4.33 20.49 -13.93
C MET A 255 3.99 19.77 -15.24
N ARG A 256 3.00 20.26 -16.01
CA ARG A 256 2.65 19.69 -17.33
C ARG A 256 3.84 19.69 -18.30
N ARG A 257 4.66 20.74 -18.30
CA ARG A 257 5.85 20.80 -19.16
C ARG A 257 6.92 19.81 -18.74
N ILE A 258 7.12 19.65 -17.42
CA ILE A 258 8.09 18.71 -16.84
C ILE A 258 7.71 17.26 -17.13
N VAL A 259 6.46 16.89 -16.86
CA VAL A 259 5.95 15.50 -17.02
C VAL A 259 6.04 15.03 -18.47
N ARG A 260 5.81 15.92 -19.45
CA ARG A 260 5.95 15.59 -20.88
C ARG A 260 7.35 15.12 -21.28
N LYS A 261 8.39 15.58 -20.56
CA LYS A 261 9.80 15.26 -20.81
C LYS A 261 10.38 14.29 -19.78
N ALA A 262 9.58 13.86 -18.79
CA ALA A 262 10.07 13.00 -17.73
C ALA A 262 10.32 11.59 -18.26
N ALA A 263 11.58 11.14 -18.22
CA ALA A 263 11.88 9.73 -18.33
C ALA A 263 11.34 9.01 -17.08
N VAL A 264 10.54 7.98 -17.27
CA VAL A 264 9.84 7.27 -16.17
C VAL A 264 10.26 5.80 -16.01
N THR A 265 11.13 5.36 -16.92
CA THR A 265 11.76 4.02 -16.94
C THR A 265 13.26 4.14 -16.77
#